data_ec353edc9cd48fcfd5cf17357b2cf767
#
_entry.id   ec353edc9cd48fcfd5cf17357b2cf767
#
_cell.length_a   1.000
_cell.length_b   1.000
_cell.length_c   1.000
_cell.angle_alpha   90.00
_cell.angle_beta   90.00
_cell.angle_gamma   90.00
#
_symmetry.space_group_name_H-M   'P 1'
#
loop_
_entity.id
_entity.type
_entity.pdbx_description
1 polymer ?
#
loop_
_entity_poly.entity_id
_entity_poly.type
_entity_poly.pdbx_seq_one_letter_code
_entity_poly.pdbx_strand_id
1 'polypeptide(L)'
;MFTVRVRTMIGLAVLAVTLALGGTAQAMTLAVGSPDLAARIAVTVPVTVTCNPVGSLTVFSQMITVRVEQAAGRAIARGTGTLFAAFPSPLLFPCDGSTQELSVIVLADPAGPPFHGGKAIVSANGSSEAGTPSPFGSGFVAPFDRQDVSVAAVQVKLG
;
A
#
# COMPACT_ATOMS: atom_id res chain seq x y z
N MET A 1 0.24 -23.70 64.21
CA MET A 1 1.50 -23.20 63.60
C MET A 1 1.29 -23.21 62.10
N PHE A 2 0.88 -22.08 61.52
CA PHE A 2 0.63 -21.95 60.09
C PHE A 2 1.76 -21.16 59.45
N THR A 3 2.53 -21.79 58.57
CA THR A 3 3.65 -21.18 57.83
C THR A 3 3.14 -20.62 56.53
N VAL A 4 3.03 -19.30 56.39
CA VAL A 4 2.69 -18.61 55.14
C VAL A 4 3.97 -18.49 54.30
N ARG A 5 3.98 -19.13 53.13
CA ARG A 5 5.03 -18.95 52.11
C ARG A 5 4.65 -17.78 51.20
N VAL A 6 5.35 -16.69 51.36
CA VAL A 6 5.29 -15.55 50.43
C VAL A 6 6.11 -15.91 49.18
N ARG A 7 5.47 -16.05 48.01
CA ARG A 7 6.14 -16.13 46.73
C ARG A 7 6.33 -14.74 46.17
N THR A 8 7.55 -14.27 46.21
CA THR A 8 7.97 -13.03 45.55
C THR A 8 8.03 -13.28 44.04
N MET A 9 7.08 -12.70 43.27
CA MET A 9 7.19 -12.65 41.81
C MET A 9 8.08 -11.47 41.47
N ILE A 10 9.28 -11.76 40.96
CA ILE A 10 10.17 -10.79 40.35
C ILE A 10 9.66 -10.57 38.91
N GLY A 11 8.97 -9.46 38.73
CA GLY A 11 8.59 -9.00 37.38
C GLY A 11 9.80 -8.48 36.63
N LEU A 12 10.22 -9.19 35.61
CA LEU A 12 11.22 -8.71 34.65
C LEU A 12 10.56 -7.63 33.77
N ALA A 13 10.83 -6.36 34.06
CA ALA A 13 10.51 -5.25 33.19
C ALA A 13 11.51 -5.27 32.02
N VAL A 14 11.07 -5.76 30.86
CA VAL A 14 11.81 -5.62 29.61
C VAL A 14 11.70 -4.16 29.15
N LEU A 15 12.75 -3.39 29.39
CA LEU A 15 12.90 -2.03 28.89
C LEU A 15 13.21 -2.13 27.39
N ALA A 16 12.21 -1.97 26.53
CA ALA A 16 12.39 -1.81 25.11
C ALA A 16 13.00 -0.43 24.84
N VAL A 17 14.33 -0.34 24.74
CA VAL A 17 15.02 0.84 24.26
C VAL A 17 14.86 0.88 22.76
N THR A 18 13.88 1.62 22.27
CA THR A 18 13.79 2.02 20.87
C THR A 18 14.86 3.09 20.61
N LEU A 19 15.99 2.67 20.07
CA LEU A 19 16.96 3.57 19.47
C LEU A 19 16.31 4.21 18.24
N ALA A 20 15.75 5.40 18.40
CA ALA A 20 15.40 6.28 17.29
C ALA A 20 16.72 6.80 16.69
N LEU A 21 17.34 6.01 15.81
CA LEU A 21 18.40 6.50 14.92
C LEU A 21 17.73 7.40 13.89
N GLY A 22 18.03 8.67 13.99
CA GLY A 22 17.48 9.73 13.20
C GLY A 22 17.70 9.55 11.70
N GLY A 23 16.68 9.78 10.98
CA GLY A 23 16.48 9.81 9.56
C GLY A 23 15.04 9.40 9.37
N THR A 24 14.10 10.35 9.46
CA THR A 24 12.72 10.11 9.04
C THR A 24 12.76 9.88 7.53
N ALA A 25 13.04 8.63 7.13
CA ALA A 25 12.59 8.18 5.82
C ALA A 25 11.08 8.39 5.85
N GLN A 26 10.63 9.44 5.19
CA GLN A 26 9.21 9.74 5.06
C GLN A 26 8.64 8.63 4.17
N ALA A 27 8.14 7.60 4.79
CA ALA A 27 7.61 6.45 4.09
C ALA A 27 6.13 6.71 3.78
N MET A 28 5.78 6.61 2.50
CA MET A 28 4.40 6.46 2.07
C MET A 28 3.79 5.24 2.78
N THR A 29 2.52 5.32 3.17
CA THR A 29 1.79 4.16 3.71
C THR A 29 0.69 3.74 2.73
N LEU A 30 0.44 2.44 2.67
CA LEU A 30 -0.59 1.85 1.84
C LEU A 30 -1.30 0.75 2.63
N ALA A 31 -2.62 0.73 2.58
CA ALA A 31 -3.42 -0.34 3.16
C ALA A 31 -4.45 -0.82 2.14
N VAL A 32 -4.77 -2.11 2.17
CA VAL A 32 -5.78 -2.73 1.32
C VAL A 32 -7.04 -2.93 2.14
N GLY A 33 -8.16 -2.42 1.67
CA GLY A 33 -9.48 -2.62 2.25
C GLY A 33 -10.13 -3.94 1.80
N SER A 34 -11.42 -4.09 2.09
CA SER A 34 -12.19 -5.27 1.69
C SER A 34 -12.55 -5.20 0.21
N PRO A 35 -12.05 -6.12 -0.63
CA PRO A 35 -12.36 -6.12 -2.05
C PRO A 35 -13.81 -6.54 -2.32
N ASP A 36 -14.40 -5.97 -3.36
CA ASP A 36 -15.71 -6.34 -3.88
C ASP A 36 -15.60 -7.01 -5.24
N LEU A 37 -16.30 -8.14 -5.41
CA LEU A 37 -16.39 -8.86 -6.68
C LEU A 37 -17.47 -8.20 -7.54
N ALA A 38 -17.10 -7.14 -8.26
CA ALA A 38 -18.03 -6.40 -9.13
C ALA A 38 -18.58 -7.27 -10.28
N ALA A 39 -17.75 -8.20 -10.80
CA ALA A 39 -18.13 -9.19 -11.81
C ALA A 39 -17.14 -10.35 -11.79
N ARG A 40 -17.46 -11.48 -12.44
CA ARG A 40 -16.54 -12.64 -12.51
C ARG A 40 -15.18 -12.33 -13.14
N ILE A 41 -15.08 -11.24 -13.88
CA ILE A 41 -13.85 -10.78 -14.54
C ILE A 41 -13.22 -9.55 -13.88
N ALA A 42 -13.87 -8.98 -12.85
CA ALA A 42 -13.39 -7.75 -12.23
C ALA A 42 -13.59 -7.76 -10.71
N VAL A 43 -12.57 -7.34 -10.00
CA VAL A 43 -12.57 -7.10 -8.55
C VAL A 43 -12.24 -5.64 -8.32
N THR A 44 -13.06 -4.93 -7.54
CA THR A 44 -12.76 -3.58 -7.06
C THR A 44 -12.05 -3.69 -5.72
N VAL A 45 -10.85 -3.17 -5.63
CA VAL A 45 -10.02 -3.19 -4.41
C VAL A 45 -9.89 -1.77 -3.88
N PRO A 46 -10.52 -1.43 -2.73
CA PRO A 46 -10.26 -0.16 -2.08
C PRO A 46 -8.85 -0.17 -1.48
N VAL A 47 -8.13 0.92 -1.69
CA VAL A 47 -6.80 1.13 -1.12
C VAL A 47 -6.76 2.47 -0.42
N THR A 48 -6.20 2.50 0.78
CA THR A 48 -5.98 3.72 1.55
C THR A 48 -4.51 4.07 1.45
N VAL A 49 -4.21 5.29 1.01
CA VAL A 49 -2.83 5.78 0.84
C VAL A 49 -2.61 7.06 1.62
N THR A 50 -1.46 7.17 2.26
CA THR A 50 -0.95 8.41 2.84
C THR A 50 0.44 8.65 2.28
N CYS A 51 0.61 9.77 1.57
CA CYS A 51 1.89 10.22 1.05
C CYS A 51 2.40 11.36 1.93
N ASN A 52 3.63 11.24 2.42
CA ASN A 52 4.20 12.26 3.28
C ASN A 52 4.54 13.54 2.48
N PRO A 53 4.54 14.71 3.17
CA PRO A 53 4.88 15.97 2.53
C PRO A 53 6.26 15.94 1.87
N VAL A 54 6.34 16.39 0.64
CA VAL A 54 7.59 16.47 -0.15
C VAL A 54 8.26 17.85 -0.08
N GLY A 55 7.83 18.69 0.85
CA GLY A 55 8.36 20.04 1.05
C GLY A 55 8.11 20.95 -0.15
N SER A 56 9.19 21.55 -0.69
CA SER A 56 9.11 22.45 -1.85
C SER A 56 9.15 21.73 -3.20
N LEU A 57 9.24 20.38 -3.21
CA LEU A 57 9.27 19.61 -4.46
C LEU A 57 7.86 19.49 -5.05
N THR A 58 7.81 19.29 -6.36
CA THR A 58 6.58 19.03 -7.09
C THR A 58 6.48 17.53 -7.40
N VAL A 59 5.37 16.91 -7.02
CA VAL A 59 5.09 15.52 -7.40
C VAL A 59 4.83 15.47 -8.91
N PHE A 60 5.53 14.58 -9.59
CA PHE A 60 5.40 14.44 -11.05
C PHE A 60 5.00 13.05 -11.52
N SER A 61 5.07 12.04 -10.67
CA SER A 61 4.65 10.68 -10.99
C SER A 61 4.09 9.97 -9.77
N GLN A 62 2.97 9.28 -9.95
CA GLN A 62 2.37 8.43 -8.92
C GLN A 62 1.84 7.16 -9.54
N MET A 63 2.01 6.04 -8.85
CA MET A 63 1.51 4.75 -9.30
C MET A 63 1.05 3.90 -8.11
N ILE A 64 -0.09 3.23 -8.27
CA ILE A 64 -0.55 2.17 -7.38
C ILE A 64 -0.86 0.94 -8.23
N THR A 65 -0.26 -0.19 -7.92
CA THR A 65 -0.53 -1.47 -8.57
C THR A 65 -1.06 -2.44 -7.53
N VAL A 66 -2.18 -3.07 -7.85
CA VAL A 66 -2.83 -4.10 -7.02
C VAL A 66 -2.87 -5.39 -7.80
N ARG A 67 -2.51 -6.49 -7.16
CA ARG A 67 -2.60 -7.85 -7.70
C ARG A 67 -3.52 -8.69 -6.83
N VAL A 68 -4.40 -9.44 -7.47
CA VAL A 68 -5.31 -10.40 -6.84
C VAL A 68 -5.01 -11.79 -7.36
N GLU A 69 -4.90 -12.76 -6.45
CA GLU A 69 -4.75 -14.17 -6.76
C GLU A 69 -5.78 -14.99 -5.97
N GLN A 70 -6.44 -15.93 -6.64
CA GLN A 70 -7.47 -16.76 -6.04
C GLN A 70 -7.38 -18.19 -6.56
N ALA A 71 -7.45 -19.17 -5.65
CA ALA A 71 -7.55 -20.57 -6.03
C ALA A 71 -8.90 -20.83 -6.71
N ALA A 72 -8.87 -21.40 -7.92
CA ALA A 72 -10.05 -21.77 -8.71
C ALA A 72 -9.93 -23.24 -9.12
N GLY A 73 -10.28 -24.14 -8.22
CA GLY A 73 -10.08 -25.58 -8.39
C GLY A 73 -8.60 -25.94 -8.44
N ARG A 74 -8.14 -26.47 -9.60
CA ARG A 74 -6.71 -26.81 -9.83
C ARG A 74 -5.92 -25.68 -10.48
N ALA A 75 -6.54 -24.55 -10.77
CA ALA A 75 -5.93 -23.37 -11.37
C ALA A 75 -5.91 -22.20 -10.39
N ILE A 76 -5.27 -21.11 -10.78
CA ILE A 76 -5.25 -19.85 -10.02
C ILE A 76 -5.80 -18.75 -10.93
N ALA A 77 -6.89 -18.12 -10.49
CA ALA A 77 -7.35 -16.87 -11.04
C ALA A 77 -6.37 -15.77 -10.63
N ARG A 78 -5.92 -14.97 -11.57
CA ARG A 78 -5.00 -13.85 -11.34
C ARG A 78 -5.52 -12.61 -12.03
N GLY A 79 -5.17 -11.46 -11.47
CA GLY A 79 -5.45 -10.19 -12.09
C GLY A 79 -4.56 -9.09 -11.53
N THR A 80 -4.39 -8.05 -12.31
CA THR A 80 -3.63 -6.86 -11.94
C THR A 80 -4.41 -5.62 -12.34
N GLY A 81 -4.45 -4.64 -11.45
CA GLY A 81 -4.99 -3.31 -11.70
C GLY A 81 -3.94 -2.27 -11.37
N THR A 82 -3.87 -1.20 -12.16
CA THR A 82 -2.92 -0.10 -11.94
C THR A 82 -3.63 1.24 -12.09
N LEU A 83 -3.42 2.12 -11.11
CA LEU A 83 -3.67 3.54 -11.22
C LEU A 83 -2.34 4.23 -11.47
N PHE A 84 -2.32 5.15 -12.42
CA PHE A 84 -1.13 5.92 -12.77
C PHE A 84 -1.50 7.37 -13.07
N ALA A 85 -0.73 8.29 -12.53
CA ALA A 85 -0.77 9.69 -12.91
C ALA A 85 0.64 10.23 -13.05
N ALA A 86 0.84 11.08 -14.07
CA ALA A 86 2.08 11.79 -14.29
C ALA A 86 1.78 13.22 -14.73
N PHE A 87 2.63 14.17 -14.33
CA PHE A 87 2.54 15.55 -14.76
C PHE A 87 2.48 15.65 -16.31
N PRO A 88 1.61 16.49 -16.88
CA PRO A 88 0.77 17.51 -16.22
C PRO A 88 -0.63 17.04 -15.80
N SER A 89 -0.92 15.74 -15.81
CA SER A 89 -2.23 15.23 -15.38
C SER A 89 -2.46 15.43 -13.88
N PRO A 90 -3.73 15.48 -13.43
CA PRO A 90 -4.04 15.51 -12.01
C PRO A 90 -3.40 14.34 -11.27
N LEU A 91 -2.92 14.57 -10.07
CA LEU A 91 -2.35 13.55 -9.19
C LEU A 91 -3.44 12.59 -8.70
N LEU A 92 -3.05 11.36 -8.39
CA LEU A 92 -3.94 10.36 -7.78
C LEU A 92 -4.30 10.73 -6.34
N PHE A 93 -3.32 11.28 -5.60
CA PHE A 93 -3.46 11.68 -4.21
C PHE A 93 -2.45 12.81 -3.88
N PRO A 94 -2.77 13.71 -2.93
CA PRO A 94 -1.83 14.71 -2.46
C PRO A 94 -0.71 14.09 -1.62
N CYS A 95 0.50 14.65 -1.69
CA CYS A 95 1.60 14.33 -0.77
C CYS A 95 1.72 15.47 0.26
N ASP A 96 0.78 15.53 1.17
CA ASP A 96 0.65 16.54 2.23
C ASP A 96 0.45 15.92 3.62
N GLY A 97 0.54 14.59 3.72
CA GLY A 97 0.28 13.83 4.93
C GLY A 97 -1.19 13.44 5.12
N SER A 98 -2.07 13.89 4.24
CA SER A 98 -3.48 13.46 4.30
C SER A 98 -3.65 12.03 3.77
N THR A 99 -4.67 11.36 4.31
CA THR A 99 -5.04 10.02 3.89
C THR A 99 -6.11 10.08 2.81
N GLN A 100 -5.91 9.35 1.72
CA GLN A 100 -6.86 9.24 0.61
C GLN A 100 -7.31 7.80 0.42
N GLU A 101 -8.57 7.62 0.07
CA GLU A 101 -9.14 6.34 -0.32
C GLU A 101 -9.34 6.32 -1.83
N LEU A 102 -8.80 5.28 -2.48
CA LEU A 102 -8.87 5.08 -3.92
C LEU A 102 -9.45 3.69 -4.20
N SER A 103 -10.03 3.53 -5.38
CA SER A 103 -10.54 2.24 -5.85
C SER A 103 -9.75 1.78 -7.06
N VAL A 104 -9.13 0.60 -6.97
CA VAL A 104 -8.39 -0.02 -8.06
C VAL A 104 -9.23 -1.15 -8.65
N ILE A 105 -9.52 -1.08 -9.95
CA ILE A 105 -10.19 -2.17 -10.66
C ILE A 105 -9.13 -3.15 -11.15
N VAL A 106 -9.23 -4.38 -10.67
CA VAL A 106 -8.36 -5.50 -11.04
C VAL A 106 -9.12 -6.40 -11.99
N LEU A 107 -8.67 -6.49 -13.24
CA LEU A 107 -9.25 -7.38 -14.24
C LEU A 107 -8.58 -8.75 -14.18
N ALA A 108 -9.39 -9.80 -14.29
CA ALA A 108 -8.88 -11.17 -14.40
C ALA A 108 -8.06 -11.33 -15.69
N ASP A 109 -6.98 -12.11 -15.56
CA ASP A 109 -6.19 -12.51 -16.73
C ASP A 109 -7.10 -13.28 -17.72
N PRO A 110 -7.22 -12.82 -18.97
CA PRO A 110 -8.07 -13.48 -19.97
C PRO A 110 -7.63 -14.92 -20.30
N ALA A 111 -6.38 -15.28 -20.04
CA ALA A 111 -5.87 -16.64 -20.21
C ALA A 111 -6.13 -17.54 -18.99
N GLY A 112 -6.61 -16.98 -17.87
CA GLY A 112 -6.86 -17.67 -16.62
C GLY A 112 -8.34 -17.89 -16.33
N PRO A 113 -8.66 -18.62 -15.25
CA PRO A 113 -10.04 -18.74 -14.78
C PRO A 113 -10.54 -17.39 -14.23
N PRO A 114 -11.87 -17.15 -14.28
CA PRO A 114 -12.46 -15.95 -13.72
C PRO A 114 -12.40 -15.97 -12.18
N PHE A 115 -12.52 -14.80 -11.56
CA PHE A 115 -12.71 -14.67 -10.13
C PHE A 115 -14.09 -15.21 -9.68
N HIS A 116 -14.19 -15.58 -8.42
CA HIS A 116 -15.44 -16.02 -7.79
C HIS A 116 -15.47 -15.60 -6.32
N GLY A 117 -16.64 -15.65 -5.68
CA GLY A 117 -16.74 -15.41 -4.24
C GLY A 117 -15.89 -16.38 -3.43
N GLY A 118 -15.26 -15.90 -2.38
CA GLY A 118 -14.43 -16.72 -1.50
C GLY A 118 -13.08 -16.09 -1.15
N LYS A 119 -12.17 -16.92 -0.64
CA LYS A 119 -10.83 -16.46 -0.21
C LYS A 119 -9.95 -16.10 -1.41
N ALA A 120 -9.26 -14.99 -1.30
CA ALA A 120 -8.26 -14.53 -2.25
C ALA A 120 -7.05 -13.94 -1.51
N ILE A 121 -5.97 -13.74 -2.21
CA ILE A 121 -4.77 -13.07 -1.74
C ILE A 121 -4.64 -11.77 -2.53
N VAL A 122 -4.47 -10.65 -1.83
CA VAL A 122 -4.24 -9.35 -2.43
C VAL A 122 -2.89 -8.82 -2.00
N SER A 123 -2.12 -8.31 -2.93
CA SER A 123 -0.90 -7.54 -2.69
C SER A 123 -0.98 -6.20 -3.42
N ALA A 124 -0.33 -5.19 -2.87
CA ALA A 124 -0.35 -3.86 -3.47
C ALA A 124 1.03 -3.21 -3.36
N ASN A 125 1.38 -2.40 -4.36
CA ASN A 125 2.57 -1.56 -4.36
C ASN A 125 2.16 -0.14 -4.73
N GLY A 126 2.79 0.83 -4.08
CA GLY A 126 2.60 2.25 -4.37
C GLY A 126 3.93 2.96 -4.51
N SER A 127 3.99 3.95 -5.39
CA SER A 127 5.14 4.85 -5.51
C SER A 127 4.70 6.27 -5.79
N SER A 128 5.48 7.23 -5.31
CA SER A 128 5.34 8.66 -5.60
C SER A 128 6.72 9.25 -5.83
N GLU A 129 6.88 10.02 -6.90
CA GLU A 129 8.13 10.69 -7.25
C GLU A 129 7.91 12.19 -7.33
N ALA A 130 8.80 12.94 -6.70
CA ALA A 130 8.80 14.39 -6.68
C ALA A 130 10.17 14.95 -7.05
N GLY A 131 10.20 16.16 -7.61
CA GLY A 131 11.43 16.84 -8.00
C GLY A 131 11.21 18.34 -8.18
N THR A 132 12.29 19.05 -8.46
CA THR A 132 12.23 20.48 -8.76
C THR A 132 11.89 20.66 -10.25
N PRO A 133 10.87 21.45 -10.61
CA PRO A 133 10.60 21.77 -12.01
C PRO A 133 11.83 22.41 -12.68
N SER A 134 12.16 21.97 -13.89
CA SER A 134 13.29 22.51 -14.63
C SER A 134 13.04 23.97 -15.04
N PRO A 135 13.96 24.89 -14.78
CA PRO A 135 13.84 26.28 -15.24
C PRO A 135 14.05 26.44 -16.76
N PHE A 136 14.51 25.39 -17.44
CA PHE A 136 14.87 25.45 -18.87
C PHE A 136 13.88 24.74 -19.80
N GLY A 137 12.70 24.34 -19.30
CA GLY A 137 11.69 23.70 -20.12
C GLY A 137 10.95 22.55 -19.41
N SER A 138 10.52 21.57 -20.20
CA SER A 138 9.80 20.41 -19.65
C SER A 138 10.73 19.46 -18.89
N GLY A 139 10.31 19.03 -17.72
CA GLY A 139 11.01 18.01 -16.93
C GLY A 139 11.28 18.46 -15.50
N PHE A 140 12.00 17.61 -14.79
CA PHE A 140 12.35 17.80 -13.38
C PHE A 140 13.85 17.59 -13.21
N VAL A 141 14.43 18.30 -12.24
CA VAL A 141 15.83 18.21 -11.87
C VAL A 141 15.98 17.88 -10.39
N ALA A 142 17.16 17.45 -10.00
CA ALA A 142 17.49 17.18 -8.61
C ALA A 142 17.31 18.43 -7.72
N PRO A 143 16.99 18.28 -6.42
CA PRO A 143 16.87 17.00 -5.74
C PRO A 143 15.58 16.24 -6.12
N PHE A 144 15.63 14.92 -6.06
CA PHE A 144 14.46 14.06 -6.20
C PHE A 144 14.11 13.43 -4.86
N ASP A 145 12.82 13.30 -4.60
CA ASP A 145 12.27 12.48 -3.51
C ASP A 145 11.45 11.35 -4.11
N ARG A 146 11.67 10.14 -3.61
CA ARG A 146 10.91 8.97 -4.00
C ARG A 146 10.41 8.25 -2.76
N GLN A 147 9.12 8.02 -2.74
CA GLN A 147 8.45 7.26 -1.69
C GLN A 147 7.88 5.99 -2.30
N ASP A 148 8.33 4.85 -1.82
CA ASP A 148 7.84 3.53 -2.24
C ASP A 148 7.24 2.80 -1.04
N VAL A 149 6.17 2.04 -1.29
CA VAL A 149 5.53 1.19 -0.29
C VAL A 149 5.05 -0.10 -0.92
N SER A 150 5.11 -1.18 -0.17
CA SER A 150 4.51 -2.45 -0.55
C SER A 150 3.70 -3.03 0.60
N VAL A 151 2.51 -3.52 0.27
CA VAL A 151 1.68 -4.34 1.16
C VAL A 151 1.91 -5.79 0.78
N ALA A 152 2.44 -6.56 1.72
CA ALA A 152 2.62 -8.00 1.56
C ALA A 152 1.25 -8.68 1.32
N ALA A 153 1.29 -9.91 0.80
CA ALA A 153 0.11 -10.70 0.50
C ALA A 153 -0.84 -10.82 1.70
N VAL A 154 -2.03 -10.26 1.59
CA VAL A 154 -3.07 -10.28 2.61
C VAL A 154 -4.19 -11.20 2.16
N GLN A 155 -4.64 -12.11 3.03
CA GLN A 155 -5.80 -12.93 2.76
C GLN A 155 -7.07 -12.10 2.97
N VAL A 156 -7.92 -12.06 1.96
CA VAL A 156 -9.20 -11.36 1.95
C VAL A 156 -10.33 -12.29 1.53
N LYS A 157 -11.58 -11.85 1.69
CA LYS A 157 -12.75 -12.53 1.15
C LYS A 157 -13.35 -11.66 0.05
N LEU A 158 -13.49 -12.21 -1.15
CA LEU A 158 -14.27 -11.60 -2.23
C LEU A 158 -15.76 -11.87 -1.97
N GLY A 159 -16.54 -10.82 -1.92
CA GLY A 159 -17.99 -10.84 -1.67
C GLY A 159 -18.80 -10.71 -2.93
#